data_3e3372886e789fcf25f7190d44183517
#
_entry.id   3e3372886e789fcf25f7190d44183517
#
_cell.length_a   1.000
_cell.length_b   1.000
_cell.length_c   1.000
_cell.angle_alpha   90.00
_cell.angle_beta   90.00
_cell.angle_gamma   90.00
#
_symmetry.space_group_name_H-M   'P 1'
#
loop_
_entity.id
_entity.type
_entity.pdbx_description
1 polymer ?
#
loop_
_entity_poly.entity_id
_entity_poly.type
_entity_poly.pdbx_seq_one_letter_code
_entity_poly.pdbx_strand_id
1 'polypeptide(L)'
;MGEQQSKIRADEIKIEIINSKHKVNSFQSYEKELVDFLEEDALENQKQRLSITFLWFYQNQLVSYITLLNDKVNLEGDLKEFFKEKGIHYKSLPALKIGRICVDDRFLRRGLGRLMLLSVIQIANEINRTKAGCRFITLDAKRNPNPKLDSIHFYKKQGFKTLKERVKGTTPMYVDLKLIEES
;
A
#
# COMPACT_ATOMS: atom_id res chain seq x y z
N MET A 1 30.41 -13.03 1.39
CA MET A 1 30.01 -11.88 2.21
C MET A 1 29.21 -10.97 1.29
N GLY A 2 27.86 -10.99 1.42
CA GLY A 2 27.02 -10.11 0.58
C GLY A 2 27.16 -8.67 1.05
N GLU A 3 27.55 -7.78 0.15
CA GLU A 3 27.52 -6.34 0.40
C GLU A 3 26.12 -5.94 0.86
N GLN A 4 26.06 -5.37 2.07
CA GLN A 4 24.82 -4.85 2.64
C GLN A 4 24.50 -3.58 1.84
N GLN A 5 23.64 -3.71 0.82
CA GLN A 5 23.23 -2.58 0.00
C GLN A 5 22.67 -1.47 0.89
N SER A 6 23.16 -0.25 0.71
CA SER A 6 22.72 0.91 1.48
C SER A 6 21.21 1.15 1.36
N LYS A 7 20.59 1.59 2.45
CA LYS A 7 19.18 2.00 2.43
C LYS A 7 19.02 3.21 1.51
N ILE A 8 17.94 3.21 0.73
CA ILE A 8 17.54 4.35 -0.09
C ILE A 8 16.79 5.34 0.80
N ARG A 9 17.15 6.62 0.69
CA ARG A 9 16.53 7.70 1.45
C ARG A 9 15.35 8.30 0.67
N ALA A 10 14.41 8.91 1.37
CA ALA A 10 13.22 9.49 0.76
C ALA A 10 13.56 10.64 -0.22
N ASP A 11 14.58 11.43 0.09
CA ASP A 11 15.04 12.56 -0.74
C ASP A 11 15.77 12.12 -2.03
N GLU A 12 16.11 10.84 -2.16
CA GLU A 12 16.69 10.26 -3.37
C GLU A 12 15.62 9.70 -4.34
N ILE A 13 14.35 9.70 -3.92
CA ILE A 13 13.25 9.12 -4.69
C ILE A 13 12.47 10.23 -5.41
N LYS A 14 12.28 10.05 -6.70
CA LYS A 14 11.33 10.82 -7.50
C LYS A 14 10.05 10.00 -7.67
N ILE A 15 8.90 10.58 -7.35
CA ILE A 15 7.60 9.93 -7.48
C ILE A 15 6.83 10.59 -8.63
N GLU A 16 6.31 9.79 -9.54
CA GLU A 16 5.50 10.25 -10.66
C GLU A 16 4.22 9.42 -10.79
N ILE A 17 3.12 10.06 -11.19
CA ILE A 17 1.89 9.33 -11.56
C ILE A 17 2.13 8.69 -12.93
N ILE A 18 1.75 7.42 -13.08
CA ILE A 18 1.90 6.69 -14.34
C ILE A 18 1.21 7.42 -15.50
N ASN A 19 1.88 7.47 -16.65
CA ASN A 19 1.32 7.99 -17.89
C ASN A 19 1.92 7.25 -19.09
N SER A 20 1.41 7.53 -20.31
CA SER A 20 1.79 6.82 -21.53
C SER A 20 3.25 6.98 -21.98
N LYS A 21 3.99 7.90 -21.36
CA LYS A 21 5.42 8.12 -21.68
C LYS A 21 6.34 7.25 -20.83
N HIS A 22 5.83 6.68 -19.72
CA HIS A 22 6.64 5.83 -18.85
C HIS A 22 6.90 4.46 -19.48
N LYS A 23 8.15 4.05 -19.49
CA LYS A 23 8.57 2.69 -19.87
C LYS A 23 8.66 1.84 -18.62
N VAL A 24 7.71 0.93 -18.43
CA VAL A 24 7.61 0.08 -17.23
C VAL A 24 8.11 -1.34 -17.45
N ASN A 25 8.38 -1.73 -18.68
CA ASN A 25 8.81 -3.09 -19.09
C ASN A 25 10.20 -3.53 -18.58
N SER A 26 10.95 -2.66 -17.90
CA SER A 26 12.20 -3.01 -17.23
C SER A 26 12.01 -3.44 -15.78
N PHE A 27 10.79 -3.33 -15.25
CA PHE A 27 10.44 -3.69 -13.88
C PHE A 27 10.45 -5.20 -13.70
N GLN A 28 11.01 -5.68 -12.57
CA GLN A 28 11.18 -7.11 -12.32
C GLN A 28 10.64 -7.47 -10.93
N SER A 29 9.84 -8.51 -10.86
CA SER A 29 9.41 -9.10 -9.60
C SER A 29 9.22 -10.61 -9.75
N TYR A 30 9.53 -11.36 -8.71
CA TYR A 30 9.21 -12.78 -8.61
C TYR A 30 7.68 -13.04 -8.63
N GLU A 31 6.88 -12.03 -8.30
CA GLU A 31 5.43 -12.06 -8.42
C GLU A 31 5.01 -11.54 -9.80
N LYS A 32 4.96 -12.45 -10.78
CA LYS A 32 4.64 -12.10 -12.17
C LYS A 32 3.34 -11.30 -12.30
N GLU A 33 2.31 -11.62 -11.52
CA GLU A 33 1.03 -10.89 -11.55
C GLU A 33 1.15 -9.40 -11.25
N LEU A 34 2.18 -8.98 -10.47
CA LEU A 34 2.43 -7.58 -10.17
C LEU A 34 3.15 -6.87 -11.33
N VAL A 35 3.98 -7.60 -12.07
CA VAL A 35 4.61 -7.09 -13.31
C VAL A 35 3.54 -6.95 -14.40
N ASP A 36 2.75 -7.98 -14.64
CA ASP A 36 1.68 -7.99 -15.65
C ASP A 36 0.67 -6.85 -15.37
N PHE A 37 0.25 -6.67 -14.11
CA PHE A 37 -0.60 -5.54 -13.74
C PHE A 37 0.01 -4.18 -14.08
N LEU A 38 1.30 -3.97 -13.79
CA LEU A 38 1.97 -2.70 -14.06
C LEU A 38 2.05 -2.41 -15.56
N GLU A 39 2.34 -3.42 -16.37
CA GLU A 39 2.54 -3.31 -17.81
C GLU A 39 1.21 -3.19 -18.57
N GLU A 40 0.19 -3.96 -18.18
CA GLU A 40 -1.03 -4.14 -18.94
C GLU A 40 -2.21 -3.32 -18.38
N ASP A 41 -2.39 -3.28 -17.05
CA ASP A 41 -3.61 -2.80 -16.42
C ASP A 41 -3.47 -1.41 -15.78
N ALA A 42 -2.31 -1.06 -15.21
CA ALA A 42 -2.18 0.10 -14.33
C ALA A 42 -2.58 1.42 -14.99
N LEU A 43 -2.13 1.65 -16.24
CA LEU A 43 -2.46 2.85 -16.99
C LEU A 43 -3.92 2.88 -17.43
N GLU A 44 -4.47 1.73 -17.85
CA GLU A 44 -5.86 1.65 -18.28
C GLU A 44 -6.82 1.82 -17.08
N ASN A 45 -6.55 1.19 -15.94
CA ASN A 45 -7.31 1.39 -14.72
C ASN A 45 -7.33 2.86 -14.28
N GLN A 46 -6.22 3.58 -14.48
CA GLN A 46 -6.18 5.01 -14.17
C GLN A 46 -7.04 5.83 -15.13
N LYS A 47 -7.04 5.54 -16.44
CA LYS A 47 -7.92 6.19 -17.41
C LYS A 47 -9.41 5.93 -17.10
N GLN A 48 -9.74 4.72 -16.65
CA GLN A 48 -11.09 4.33 -16.25
C GLN A 48 -11.46 4.85 -14.84
N ARG A 49 -10.59 5.61 -14.17
CA ARG A 49 -10.78 6.16 -12.81
C ARG A 49 -10.99 5.08 -11.73
N LEU A 50 -10.44 3.89 -11.93
CA LEU A 50 -10.52 2.79 -10.97
C LEU A 50 -9.44 2.90 -9.89
N SER A 51 -8.26 3.41 -10.27
CA SER A 51 -7.13 3.57 -9.34
C SER A 51 -6.13 4.59 -9.88
N ILE A 52 -5.19 5.02 -9.02
CA ILE A 52 -4.03 5.82 -9.41
C ILE A 52 -2.77 5.05 -9.08
N THR A 53 -1.83 4.97 -10.02
CA THR A 53 -0.55 4.28 -9.84
C THR A 53 0.58 5.30 -9.78
N PHE A 54 1.35 5.25 -8.69
CA PHE A 54 2.54 6.05 -8.45
C PHE A 54 3.78 5.19 -8.72
N LEU A 55 4.64 5.69 -9.60
CA LEU A 55 5.93 5.10 -9.96
C LEU A 55 7.02 5.77 -9.14
N TRP A 56 7.93 4.98 -8.60
CA TRP A 56 9.04 5.44 -7.76
C TRP A 56 10.35 5.22 -8.48
N PHE A 57 11.11 6.28 -8.69
CA PHE A 57 12.37 6.27 -9.41
C PHE A 57 13.53 6.59 -8.47
N TYR A 58 14.58 5.80 -8.54
CA TYR A 58 15.87 6.01 -7.90
C TYR A 58 16.95 6.04 -8.99
N GLN A 59 17.74 7.11 -9.05
CA GLN A 59 18.76 7.29 -10.11
C GLN A 59 18.21 7.05 -11.52
N ASN A 60 17.01 7.58 -11.80
CA ASN A 60 16.27 7.40 -13.07
C ASN A 60 15.86 5.97 -13.42
N GLN A 61 15.97 5.02 -12.49
CA GLN A 61 15.49 3.65 -12.65
C GLN A 61 14.16 3.49 -11.89
N LEU A 62 13.18 2.82 -12.50
CA LEU A 62 11.96 2.43 -11.84
C LEU A 62 12.27 1.34 -10.80
N VAL A 63 12.08 1.65 -9.52
CA VAL A 63 12.47 0.76 -8.40
C VAL A 63 11.30 0.21 -7.61
N SER A 64 10.14 0.85 -7.70
CA SER A 64 8.92 0.38 -7.05
C SER A 64 7.69 1.10 -7.61
N TYR A 65 6.51 0.55 -7.33
CA TYR A 65 5.25 1.22 -7.62
C TYR A 65 4.21 0.91 -6.56
N ILE A 66 3.22 1.79 -6.45
CA ILE A 66 2.07 1.61 -5.58
C ILE A 66 0.81 2.10 -6.28
N THR A 67 -0.27 1.35 -6.14
CA THR A 67 -1.58 1.68 -6.71
C THR A 67 -2.58 1.92 -5.60
N LEU A 68 -3.25 3.06 -5.64
CA LEU A 68 -4.22 3.50 -4.64
C LEU A 68 -5.62 3.61 -5.25
N LEU A 69 -6.63 3.25 -4.47
CA LEU A 69 -8.04 3.39 -4.82
C LEU A 69 -8.89 3.67 -3.58
N ASN A 70 -10.11 4.16 -3.80
CA ASN A 70 -11.06 4.39 -2.72
C ASN A 70 -11.59 3.05 -2.18
N ASP A 71 -11.84 3.01 -0.88
CA ASP A 71 -12.36 1.84 -0.18
C ASP A 71 -13.24 2.25 1.01
N LYS A 72 -13.80 1.27 1.67
CA LYS A 72 -14.49 1.42 2.95
C LYS A 72 -14.22 0.21 3.82
N VAL A 73 -14.17 0.41 5.12
CA VAL A 73 -14.14 -0.67 6.11
C VAL A 73 -15.54 -0.82 6.70
N ASN A 74 -16.14 -2.00 6.54
CA ASN A 74 -17.38 -2.35 7.21
C ASN A 74 -17.09 -2.57 8.69
N LEU A 75 -17.90 -1.94 9.55
CA LEU A 75 -17.76 -2.08 10.99
C LEU A 75 -18.53 -3.32 11.46
N GLU A 76 -17.79 -4.36 11.81
CA GLU A 76 -18.33 -5.65 12.27
C GLU A 76 -17.60 -6.09 13.55
N GLY A 77 -18.27 -6.94 14.37
CA GLY A 77 -17.65 -7.50 15.58
C GLY A 77 -17.07 -6.45 16.52
N ASP A 78 -15.87 -6.71 17.02
CA ASP A 78 -15.18 -5.86 17.99
C ASP A 78 -14.91 -4.44 17.46
N LEU A 79 -14.65 -4.32 16.15
CA LEU A 79 -14.44 -3.02 15.52
C LEU A 79 -15.70 -2.16 15.56
N LYS A 80 -16.87 -2.76 15.38
CA LYS A 80 -18.16 -2.08 15.50
C LYS A 80 -18.41 -1.59 16.92
N GLU A 81 -18.20 -2.43 17.92
CA GLU A 81 -18.38 -2.04 19.34
C GLU A 81 -17.39 -0.93 19.73
N PHE A 82 -16.13 -1.02 19.33
CA PHE A 82 -15.14 0.03 19.56
C PHE A 82 -15.59 1.40 19.03
N PHE A 83 -16.15 1.46 17.81
CA PHE A 83 -16.61 2.73 17.24
C PHE A 83 -17.92 3.21 17.86
N LYS A 84 -18.81 2.30 18.25
CA LYS A 84 -20.05 2.60 18.95
C LYS A 84 -19.80 3.26 20.32
N GLU A 85 -18.81 2.76 21.09
CA GLU A 85 -18.36 3.37 22.34
C GLU A 85 -17.84 4.81 22.16
N LYS A 86 -17.32 5.12 20.97
CA LYS A 86 -16.89 6.47 20.58
C LYS A 86 -18.03 7.33 19.99
N GLY A 87 -19.28 6.87 20.04
CA GLY A 87 -20.44 7.59 19.49
C GLY A 87 -20.53 7.54 17.96
N ILE A 88 -19.81 6.62 17.30
CA ILE A 88 -19.80 6.47 15.85
C ILE A 88 -20.66 5.26 15.46
N HIS A 89 -21.85 5.51 14.88
CA HIS A 89 -22.86 4.50 14.60
C HIS A 89 -23.04 4.19 13.10
N TYR A 90 -22.03 4.46 12.28
CA TYR A 90 -22.07 4.15 10.85
C TYR A 90 -21.87 2.66 10.60
N LYS A 91 -22.38 2.16 9.46
CA LYS A 91 -22.17 0.77 9.03
C LYS A 91 -20.75 0.55 8.45
N SER A 92 -20.17 1.60 7.90
CA SER A 92 -18.81 1.58 7.33
C SER A 92 -18.17 2.95 7.46
N LEU A 93 -16.85 2.98 7.43
CA LEU A 93 -16.05 4.20 7.43
C LEU A 93 -15.13 4.26 6.20
N PRO A 94 -14.81 5.47 5.71
CA PRO A 94 -14.02 5.67 4.51
C PRO A 94 -12.58 5.21 4.68
N ALA A 95 -12.03 4.66 3.61
CA ALA A 95 -10.65 4.17 3.57
C ALA A 95 -9.98 4.48 2.24
N LEU A 96 -8.65 4.53 2.26
CA LEU A 96 -7.80 4.49 1.09
C LEU A 96 -7.17 3.10 1.00
N LYS A 97 -7.36 2.40 -0.12
CA LYS A 97 -6.82 1.06 -0.31
C LYS A 97 -5.51 1.08 -1.08
N ILE A 98 -4.53 0.35 -0.58
CA ILE A 98 -3.37 -0.06 -1.36
C ILE A 98 -3.79 -1.28 -2.18
N GLY A 99 -4.08 -1.08 -3.47
CA GLY A 99 -4.49 -2.16 -4.37
C GLY A 99 -3.33 -3.02 -4.81
N ARG A 100 -2.18 -2.37 -5.07
CA ARG A 100 -0.91 -3.04 -5.42
C ARG A 100 0.24 -2.27 -4.80
N ILE A 101 1.25 -2.98 -4.36
CA ILE A 101 2.52 -2.43 -3.89
C ILE A 101 3.62 -3.42 -4.24
N CYS A 102 4.63 -2.97 -4.95
CA CYS A 102 5.72 -3.82 -5.39
C CYS A 102 7.05 -3.07 -5.43
N VAL A 103 8.10 -3.73 -4.96
CA VAL A 103 9.49 -3.28 -5.09
C VAL A 103 10.15 -4.18 -6.12
N ASP A 104 10.88 -3.61 -7.05
CA ASP A 104 11.70 -4.34 -8.01
C ASP A 104 12.71 -5.24 -7.27
N ASP A 105 12.84 -6.49 -7.68
CA ASP A 105 13.64 -7.50 -6.99
C ASP A 105 15.11 -7.10 -6.80
N ARG A 106 15.65 -6.26 -7.71
CA ARG A 106 17.02 -5.71 -7.62
C ARG A 106 17.21 -4.72 -6.47
N PHE A 107 16.11 -4.17 -5.93
CA PHE A 107 16.10 -3.12 -4.89
C PHE A 107 15.43 -3.58 -3.59
N LEU A 108 15.18 -4.87 -3.43
CA LEU A 108 14.60 -5.43 -2.20
C LEU A 108 15.48 -5.12 -0.97
N ARG A 109 14.83 -5.03 0.21
CA ARG A 109 15.47 -4.80 1.52
C ARG A 109 16.24 -3.49 1.68
N ARG A 110 16.07 -2.54 0.75
CA ARG A 110 16.65 -1.20 0.83
C ARG A 110 15.73 -0.16 1.46
N GLY A 111 14.66 -0.57 2.15
CA GLY A 111 13.75 0.32 2.89
C GLY A 111 12.58 0.88 2.09
N LEU A 112 12.48 0.62 0.77
CA LEU A 112 11.44 1.18 -0.11
C LEU A 112 10.02 0.86 0.34
N GLY A 113 9.74 -0.37 0.77
CA GLY A 113 8.40 -0.74 1.22
C GLY A 113 7.89 0.13 2.38
N ARG A 114 8.76 0.44 3.36
CA ARG A 114 8.42 1.35 4.46
C ARG A 114 8.20 2.78 3.97
N LEU A 115 9.07 3.28 3.09
CA LEU A 115 8.93 4.63 2.53
C LEU A 115 7.60 4.77 1.75
N MET A 116 7.22 3.76 0.98
CA MET A 116 5.93 3.76 0.27
C MET A 116 4.75 3.81 1.24
N LEU A 117 4.75 3.03 2.32
CA LEU A 117 3.68 3.08 3.33
C LEU A 117 3.60 4.46 4.01
N LEU A 118 4.71 5.07 4.36
CA LEU A 118 4.75 6.44 4.90
C LEU A 118 4.17 7.46 3.91
N SER A 119 4.48 7.32 2.62
CA SER A 119 3.91 8.17 1.57
C SER A 119 2.39 8.01 1.47
N VAL A 120 1.86 6.79 1.59
CA VAL A 120 0.39 6.57 1.60
C VAL A 120 -0.27 7.23 2.80
N ILE A 121 0.35 7.17 3.99
CA ILE A 121 -0.15 7.86 5.18
C ILE A 121 -0.20 9.36 4.94
N GLN A 122 0.83 9.95 4.32
CA GLN A 122 0.85 11.38 3.97
C GLN A 122 -0.26 11.74 2.97
N ILE A 123 -0.46 10.93 1.92
CA ILE A 123 -1.55 11.12 0.95
C ILE A 123 -2.91 11.04 1.64
N ALA A 124 -3.13 10.04 2.48
CA ALA A 124 -4.39 9.88 3.20
C ALA A 124 -4.68 11.04 4.15
N ASN A 125 -3.67 11.56 4.84
CA ASN A 125 -3.78 12.74 5.70
C ASN A 125 -4.06 14.02 4.89
N GLU A 126 -3.47 14.16 3.71
CA GLU A 126 -3.78 15.29 2.80
C GLU A 126 -5.23 15.22 2.32
N ILE A 127 -5.69 14.04 1.88
CA ILE A 127 -7.09 13.81 1.50
C ILE A 127 -8.02 14.21 2.65
N ASN A 128 -7.72 13.76 3.86
CA ASN A 128 -8.54 14.00 5.03
C ASN A 128 -8.60 15.48 5.43
N ARG A 129 -7.53 16.25 5.22
CA ARG A 129 -7.50 17.69 5.54
C ARG A 129 -8.20 18.56 4.50
N THR A 130 -8.20 18.17 3.23
CA THR A 130 -8.51 19.10 2.14
C THR A 130 -9.56 18.63 1.15
N LYS A 131 -9.94 17.35 1.13
CA LYS A 131 -10.77 16.80 0.07
C LYS A 131 -11.93 15.94 0.55
N ALA A 132 -11.67 14.91 1.36
CA ALA A 132 -12.69 13.96 1.79
C ALA A 132 -12.24 13.22 3.05
N GLY A 133 -13.18 12.73 3.86
CA GLY A 133 -12.85 11.90 5.02
C GLY A 133 -12.11 10.64 4.60
N CYS A 134 -11.01 10.31 5.30
CA CYS A 134 -10.27 9.07 5.14
C CYS A 134 -9.87 8.59 6.55
N ARG A 135 -10.51 7.53 7.04
CA ARG A 135 -10.28 7.00 8.38
C ARG A 135 -9.23 5.92 8.41
N PHE A 136 -9.21 5.08 7.39
CA PHE A 136 -8.35 3.91 7.35
C PHE A 136 -7.47 3.88 6.09
N ILE A 137 -6.33 3.20 6.20
CA ILE A 137 -5.64 2.62 5.05
C ILE A 137 -5.88 1.11 5.11
N THR A 138 -6.25 0.51 3.99
CA THR A 138 -6.51 -0.94 3.85
C THR A 138 -5.57 -1.55 2.81
N LEU A 139 -5.36 -2.85 2.93
CA LEU A 139 -4.68 -3.67 1.93
C LEU A 139 -5.06 -5.15 2.10
N ASP A 140 -4.80 -5.94 1.08
CA ASP A 140 -4.91 -7.39 1.12
C ASP A 140 -3.49 -7.99 1.10
N ALA A 141 -2.99 -8.38 2.28
CA ALA A 141 -1.66 -8.96 2.43
C ALA A 141 -1.62 -10.39 1.91
N LYS A 142 -0.69 -10.68 1.01
CA LYS A 142 -0.49 -12.01 0.44
C LYS A 142 0.26 -12.89 1.45
N ARG A 143 -0.26 -14.07 1.72
CA ARG A 143 0.44 -15.10 2.50
C ARG A 143 1.44 -15.82 1.63
N ASN A 144 2.62 -16.06 2.17
CA ASN A 144 3.64 -16.87 1.51
C ASN A 144 4.08 -17.99 2.45
N PRO A 145 4.16 -19.26 1.98
CA PRO A 145 4.71 -20.37 2.77
C PRO A 145 6.15 -20.12 3.23
N ASN A 146 6.91 -19.35 2.46
CA ASN A 146 8.24 -18.89 2.85
C ASN A 146 8.10 -17.66 3.76
N PRO A 147 8.47 -17.76 5.08
CA PRO A 147 8.34 -16.63 6.02
C PRO A 147 9.14 -15.39 5.63
N LYS A 148 10.19 -15.56 4.79
CA LYS A 148 11.00 -14.42 4.30
C LYS A 148 10.27 -13.58 3.25
N LEU A 149 9.26 -14.16 2.61
CA LEU A 149 8.42 -13.54 1.58
C LEU A 149 7.00 -13.24 2.10
N ASP A 150 6.70 -13.59 3.37
CA ASP A 150 5.40 -13.30 3.97
C ASP A 150 5.26 -11.80 4.29
N SER A 151 4.36 -11.16 3.58
CA SER A 151 4.11 -9.73 3.72
C SER A 151 3.32 -9.37 4.99
N ILE A 152 2.55 -10.30 5.58
CA ILE A 152 1.71 -10.03 6.77
C ILE A 152 2.57 -9.55 7.94
N HIS A 153 3.70 -10.22 8.20
CA HIS A 153 4.60 -9.83 9.28
C HIS A 153 5.19 -8.42 9.07
N PHE A 154 5.52 -8.09 7.81
CA PHE A 154 5.98 -6.75 7.46
C PHE A 154 4.92 -5.70 7.78
N TYR A 155 3.66 -5.89 7.34
CA TYR A 155 2.58 -4.94 7.59
C TYR A 155 2.23 -4.82 9.08
N LYS A 156 2.23 -5.93 9.84
CA LYS A 156 2.04 -5.89 11.29
C LYS A 156 3.09 -5.02 11.99
N LYS A 157 4.35 -5.09 11.57
CA LYS A 157 5.43 -4.21 12.07
C LYS A 157 5.22 -2.73 11.72
N GLN A 158 4.45 -2.43 10.68
CA GLN A 158 4.08 -1.06 10.30
C GLN A 158 2.76 -0.59 10.92
N GLY A 159 2.23 -1.31 11.91
CA GLY A 159 1.01 -0.94 12.64
C GLY A 159 -0.30 -1.44 12.04
N PHE A 160 -0.27 -2.19 10.93
CA PHE A 160 -1.47 -2.78 10.37
C PHE A 160 -2.01 -3.91 11.24
N LYS A 161 -3.33 -3.94 11.39
CA LYS A 161 -4.08 -4.99 12.09
C LYS A 161 -4.83 -5.83 11.07
N THR A 162 -5.05 -7.10 11.38
CA THR A 162 -5.88 -7.98 10.57
C THR A 162 -7.36 -7.57 10.72
N LEU A 163 -8.04 -7.34 9.60
CA LEU A 163 -9.46 -7.03 9.59
C LEU A 163 -10.30 -8.31 9.72
N LYS A 164 -9.87 -9.36 9.03
CA LYS A 164 -10.53 -10.68 9.07
C LYS A 164 -9.48 -11.77 8.83
N GLU A 165 -9.43 -12.75 9.74
CA GLU A 165 -8.56 -13.90 9.53
C GLU A 165 -9.06 -14.77 8.37
N ARG A 166 -8.13 -15.17 7.50
CA ARG A 166 -8.39 -16.10 6.40
C ARG A 166 -7.34 -17.19 6.39
N VAL A 167 -7.77 -18.42 6.15
CA VAL A 167 -6.86 -19.58 6.11
C VAL A 167 -6.12 -19.66 4.77
N LYS A 168 -6.76 -19.22 3.67
CA LYS A 168 -6.20 -19.26 2.31
C LYS A 168 -6.35 -17.89 1.63
N GLY A 169 -5.49 -17.64 0.66
CA GLY A 169 -5.49 -16.41 -0.14
C GLY A 169 -4.86 -15.21 0.58
N THR A 170 -5.46 -14.04 0.39
CA THR A 170 -4.99 -12.80 1.00
C THR A 170 -5.67 -12.55 2.34
N THR A 171 -4.96 -11.89 3.26
CA THR A 171 -5.48 -11.45 4.55
C THR A 171 -5.77 -9.95 4.47
N PRO A 172 -7.05 -9.51 4.58
CA PRO A 172 -7.38 -8.09 4.62
C PRO A 172 -6.86 -7.47 5.92
N MET A 173 -6.15 -6.37 5.77
CA MET A 173 -5.53 -5.63 6.88
C MET A 173 -5.88 -4.16 6.80
N TYR A 174 -5.84 -3.48 7.93
CA TYR A 174 -6.12 -2.05 8.04
C TYR A 174 -5.21 -1.37 9.06
N VAL A 175 -5.05 -0.07 8.91
CA VAL A 175 -4.52 0.82 9.94
C VAL A 175 -5.47 1.99 10.14
N ASP A 176 -5.71 2.36 11.39
CA ASP A 176 -6.55 3.51 11.77
C ASP A 176 -5.67 4.75 11.87
N LEU A 177 -5.86 5.70 10.95
CA LEU A 177 -5.05 6.91 10.83
C LEU A 177 -5.12 7.79 12.09
N LYS A 178 -6.28 7.85 12.74
CA LYS A 178 -6.43 8.65 13.96
C LYS A 178 -5.60 8.12 15.13
N LEU A 179 -5.45 6.80 15.24
CA LEU A 179 -4.62 6.19 16.29
C LEU A 179 -3.12 6.37 16.04
N ILE A 180 -2.70 6.55 14.79
CA ILE A 180 -1.29 6.87 14.46
C ILE A 180 -0.95 8.31 14.86
N GLU A 181 -1.89 9.26 14.71
CA GLU A 181 -1.67 10.65 15.08
C GLU A 181 -1.61 10.86 16.61
N GLU A 182 -2.23 9.95 17.38
CA GLU A 182 -2.26 10.00 18.84
C GLU A 182 -1.08 9.25 19.50
N SER A 183 -0.21 8.56 18.71
CA SER A 183 0.95 7.77 19.17
C SER A 183 2.26 8.51 19.03
#